data_e71baacd724e950c96a13a47cb44ec77
#
_entry.id   e71baacd724e950c96a13a47cb44ec77
#
_cell.length_a   1.000
_cell.length_b   1.000
_cell.length_c   1.000
_cell.angle_alpha   90.00
_cell.angle_beta   90.00
_cell.angle_gamma   90.00
#
_symmetry.space_group_name_H-M   'P 1'
#
loop_
_entity.id
_entity.type
_entity.pdbx_description
1 polymer ?
#
loop_
_entity_poly.entity_id
_entity_poly.type
_entity_poly.pdbx_seq_one_letter_code
_entity_poly.pdbx_strand_id
1 'polypeptide(L)'
;AGASTNFGFGIPGGIPGVALREGVPYQSLWLSVEQGVHNGMMLDDAFFGCARNADAIIPSLDQFEFYSGGGIDITFLGMGEMDQYGNVNVSHLNGNLIGPGGFLEIAQNARKVVFCGTFDAKGSKIDITPDGLHIAQSGQIPKLVTKVEKITFSAAYAQQSGQEVLYITERAVFQLTAEGVELIEIAPGVEIERDILPYMAFRPIIKHPRLMESSLFTPMEDA
;
A
#
# COMPACT_ATOMS: atom_id res chain seq x y z
N ALA A 1 14.49 10.95 9.49
CA ALA A 1 15.40 10.93 8.35
C ALA A 1 16.22 9.63 8.38
N GLY A 2 16.47 9.01 7.22
CA GLY A 2 17.27 7.79 7.11
C GLY A 2 16.52 6.48 7.38
N ALA A 3 15.20 6.47 7.40
CA ALA A 3 14.41 5.24 7.53
C ALA A 3 14.68 4.31 6.33
N SER A 4 14.93 3.05 6.61
CA SER A 4 15.07 2.02 5.59
C SER A 4 13.70 1.67 5.02
N THR A 5 13.54 1.85 3.71
CA THR A 5 12.26 1.77 3.04
C THR A 5 12.30 0.78 1.88
N ASN A 6 11.29 -0.09 1.81
CA ASN A 6 11.08 -0.97 0.66
C ASN A 6 9.84 -0.52 -0.14
N PHE A 7 9.90 -0.67 -1.44
CA PHE A 7 8.77 -0.41 -2.36
C PHE A 7 8.48 -1.66 -3.18
N GLY A 8 7.23 -2.13 -3.09
CA GLY A 8 6.75 -3.25 -3.88
C GLY A 8 6.35 -2.86 -5.30
N PHE A 9 6.08 -3.87 -6.11
CA PHE A 9 5.63 -3.74 -7.50
C PHE A 9 4.25 -3.04 -7.62
N GLY A 10 4.03 -2.35 -8.72
CA GLY A 10 2.78 -1.68 -9.04
C GLY A 10 2.66 -0.29 -8.42
N ILE A 11 1.52 0.08 -7.83
CA ILE A 11 1.29 1.41 -7.24
C ILE A 11 2.43 1.85 -6.30
N PRO A 12 2.92 1.01 -5.39
CA PRO A 12 4.04 1.39 -4.53
C PRO A 12 5.33 1.76 -5.27
N GLY A 13 5.60 1.13 -6.40
CA GLY A 13 6.79 1.41 -7.23
C GLY A 13 6.84 2.83 -7.75
N GLY A 14 5.69 3.50 -7.91
CA GLY A 14 5.61 4.90 -8.35
C GLY A 14 5.91 5.93 -7.24
N ILE A 15 5.87 5.54 -5.96
CA ILE A 15 6.04 6.46 -4.82
C ILE A 15 7.37 7.24 -4.86
N PRO A 16 8.55 6.60 -5.13
CA PRO A 16 9.81 7.35 -5.20
C PRO A 16 9.79 8.45 -6.26
N GLY A 17 9.16 8.19 -7.41
CA GLY A 17 9.02 9.17 -8.47
C GLY A 17 8.13 10.36 -8.08
N VAL A 18 7.02 10.09 -7.37
CA VAL A 18 6.14 11.14 -6.82
C VAL A 18 6.89 11.97 -5.79
N ALA A 19 7.55 11.33 -4.83
CA ALA A 19 8.31 12.00 -3.78
C ALA A 19 9.38 12.96 -4.36
N LEU A 20 10.07 12.52 -5.43
CA LEU A 20 11.06 13.36 -6.10
C LEU A 20 10.41 14.60 -6.75
N ARG A 21 9.27 14.46 -7.41
CA ARG A 21 8.52 15.57 -8.02
C ARG A 21 7.99 16.56 -6.97
N GLU A 22 7.63 16.08 -5.81
CA GLU A 22 7.21 16.92 -4.69
C GLU A 22 8.38 17.52 -3.89
N GLY A 23 9.62 17.36 -4.36
CA GLY A 23 10.80 17.95 -3.75
C GLY A 23 11.25 17.29 -2.44
N VAL A 24 10.82 16.06 -2.18
CA VAL A 24 11.35 15.30 -1.03
C VAL A 24 12.83 15.03 -1.26
N PRO A 25 13.72 15.45 -0.33
CA PRO A 25 15.15 15.25 -0.51
C PRO A 25 15.48 13.76 -0.66
N TYR A 26 16.23 13.42 -1.69
CA TYR A 26 16.61 12.06 -2.04
C TYR A 26 17.20 11.26 -0.87
N GLN A 27 17.94 11.91 0.02
CA GLN A 27 18.59 11.29 1.19
C GLN A 27 17.67 11.20 2.42
N SER A 28 16.39 11.57 2.29
CA SER A 28 15.44 11.50 3.42
C SER A 28 15.12 10.07 3.83
N LEU A 29 15.22 9.13 2.89
CA LEU A 29 14.95 7.71 3.06
C LEU A 29 16.13 6.89 2.51
N TRP A 30 16.36 5.73 3.08
CA TRP A 30 17.20 4.70 2.47
C TRP A 30 16.30 3.77 1.65
N LEU A 31 16.39 3.84 0.34
CA LEU A 31 15.52 3.11 -0.58
C LEU A 31 16.10 1.71 -0.85
N SER A 32 15.25 0.70 -0.87
CA SER A 32 15.65 -0.65 -1.26
C SER A 32 14.52 -1.40 -1.96
N VAL A 33 14.89 -2.38 -2.78
CA VAL A 33 13.98 -3.35 -3.37
C VAL A 33 14.54 -4.76 -3.18
N GLU A 34 13.67 -5.78 -3.18
CA GLU A 34 14.02 -7.15 -2.84
C GLU A 34 15.05 -7.80 -3.78
N GLN A 35 15.25 -7.24 -4.97
CA GLN A 35 16.30 -7.68 -5.91
C GLN A 35 17.71 -7.29 -5.46
N GLY A 36 17.83 -6.54 -4.34
CA GLY A 36 19.11 -6.17 -3.72
C GLY A 36 19.66 -4.81 -4.15
N VAL A 37 18.86 -4.00 -4.82
CA VAL A 37 19.26 -2.64 -5.23
C VAL A 37 18.97 -1.66 -4.10
N HIS A 38 19.97 -0.85 -3.76
CA HIS A 38 19.90 0.19 -2.72
C HIS A 38 20.10 1.56 -3.31
N ASN A 39 19.19 2.46 -2.97
CA ASN A 39 19.17 3.86 -3.42
C ASN A 39 19.20 3.99 -4.96
N GLY A 40 19.55 5.17 -5.44
CA GLY A 40 19.41 5.49 -6.86
C GLY A 40 17.98 5.87 -7.22
N MET A 41 17.78 6.32 -8.43
CA MET A 41 16.45 6.53 -8.98
C MET A 41 15.82 5.18 -9.29
N MET A 42 14.94 4.69 -8.40
CA MET A 42 14.22 3.44 -8.59
C MET A 42 13.36 3.51 -9.86
N LEU A 43 13.35 2.41 -10.60
CA LEU A 43 12.55 2.25 -11.81
C LEU A 43 11.32 1.40 -11.50
N ASP A 44 10.25 1.62 -12.23
CA ASP A 44 8.96 0.95 -12.07
C ASP A 44 8.57 0.09 -13.28
N ASP A 45 7.37 -0.46 -13.26
CA ASP A 45 6.80 -1.30 -14.31
C ASP A 45 7.76 -2.42 -14.78
N ALA A 46 8.08 -2.43 -16.07
CA ALA A 46 8.92 -3.45 -16.68
C ALA A 46 10.38 -3.45 -16.18
N PHE A 47 10.80 -2.38 -15.52
CA PHE A 47 12.14 -2.21 -14.97
C PHE A 47 12.16 -2.26 -13.43
N PHE A 48 11.06 -2.68 -12.81
CA PHE A 48 10.99 -2.86 -11.37
C PHE A 48 12.12 -3.76 -10.87
N GLY A 49 12.77 -3.36 -9.79
CA GLY A 49 13.96 -4.03 -9.26
C GLY A 49 15.29 -3.46 -9.75
N CYS A 50 15.26 -2.48 -10.65
CA CYS A 50 16.43 -1.76 -11.12
C CYS A 50 16.43 -0.31 -10.59
N ALA A 51 17.60 0.32 -10.62
CA ALA A 51 17.72 1.75 -10.36
C ALA A 51 18.83 2.38 -11.24
N ARG A 52 18.70 3.69 -11.51
CA ARG A 52 19.81 4.48 -12.04
C ARG A 52 20.67 4.99 -10.89
N ASN A 53 22.00 4.88 -11.04
CA ASN A 53 22.96 5.35 -10.04
C ASN A 53 22.69 4.76 -8.64
N ALA A 54 22.47 3.45 -8.57
CA ALA A 54 22.36 2.76 -7.30
C ALA A 54 23.64 2.91 -6.48
N ASP A 55 23.50 3.10 -5.16
CA ASP A 55 24.65 3.17 -4.25
C ASP A 55 25.26 1.79 -3.99
N ALA A 56 24.42 0.75 -3.99
CA ALA A 56 24.85 -0.64 -3.85
C ALA A 56 23.89 -1.60 -4.57
N ILE A 57 24.45 -2.74 -4.96
CA ILE A 57 23.70 -3.90 -5.47
C ILE A 57 24.27 -5.12 -4.75
N ILE A 58 23.42 -5.80 -3.99
CA ILE A 58 23.78 -7.00 -3.23
C ILE A 58 22.97 -8.20 -3.73
N PRO A 59 23.41 -9.44 -3.48
CA PRO A 59 22.62 -10.62 -3.80
C PRO A 59 21.25 -10.59 -3.12
N SER A 60 20.22 -11.06 -3.82
CA SER A 60 18.85 -11.08 -3.29
C SER A 60 18.72 -11.87 -1.98
N LEU A 61 19.53 -12.92 -1.79
CA LEU A 61 19.57 -13.68 -0.53
C LEU A 61 20.01 -12.77 0.63
N ASP A 62 21.11 -12.04 0.48
CA ASP A 62 21.63 -11.13 1.51
C ASP A 62 20.62 -10.01 1.79
N GLN A 63 19.88 -9.56 0.75
CA GLN A 63 18.81 -8.59 0.90
C GLN A 63 17.66 -9.10 1.76
N PHE A 64 17.25 -10.35 1.58
CA PHE A 64 16.21 -10.96 2.41
C PHE A 64 16.70 -11.24 3.84
N GLU A 65 17.95 -11.60 4.03
CA GLU A 65 18.55 -11.71 5.36
C GLU A 65 18.58 -10.35 6.08
N PHE A 66 18.90 -9.27 5.37
CA PHE A 66 18.83 -7.91 5.89
C PHE A 66 17.39 -7.55 6.30
N TYR A 67 16.40 -7.88 5.48
CA TYR A 67 14.98 -7.61 5.78
C TYR A 67 14.50 -8.42 6.99
N SER A 68 14.75 -9.71 7.02
CA SER A 68 14.37 -10.60 8.13
C SER A 68 15.10 -10.26 9.43
N GLY A 69 16.29 -9.69 9.33
CA GLY A 69 17.07 -9.17 10.47
C GLY A 69 16.55 -7.85 11.05
N GLY A 70 15.43 -7.32 10.55
CA GLY A 70 14.84 -6.06 11.04
C GLY A 70 15.32 -4.82 10.28
N GLY A 71 15.87 -5.00 9.09
CA GLY A 71 16.42 -3.93 8.25
C GLY A 71 15.37 -3.06 7.53
N ILE A 72 14.06 -3.25 7.76
CA ILE A 72 13.00 -2.45 7.15
C ILE A 72 12.25 -1.65 8.22
N ASP A 73 12.34 -0.32 8.16
CA ASP A 73 11.53 0.54 9.00
C ASP A 73 10.11 0.69 8.45
N ILE A 74 9.98 0.89 7.12
CA ILE A 74 8.69 1.04 6.46
C ILE A 74 8.70 0.34 5.10
N THR A 75 7.60 -0.34 4.77
CA THR A 75 7.39 -0.90 3.43
C THR A 75 6.08 -0.42 2.85
N PHE A 76 6.08 -0.18 1.54
CA PHE A 76 4.89 0.10 0.75
C PHE A 76 4.65 -1.07 -0.19
N LEU A 77 3.51 -1.74 -0.05
CA LEU A 77 3.21 -2.97 -0.79
C LEU A 77 1.84 -2.90 -1.46
N GLY A 78 1.69 -3.59 -2.56
CA GLY A 78 0.40 -3.76 -3.22
C GLY A 78 -0.57 -4.59 -2.36
N MET A 79 -1.87 -4.40 -2.58
CA MET A 79 -2.93 -5.12 -1.90
C MET A 79 -3.89 -5.71 -2.95
N GLY A 80 -3.99 -7.03 -3.00
CA GLY A 80 -4.97 -7.73 -3.83
C GLY A 80 -6.36 -7.71 -3.18
N GLU A 81 -6.45 -8.28 -1.97
CA GLU A 81 -7.64 -8.30 -1.12
C GLU A 81 -7.26 -7.99 0.32
N MET A 82 -8.19 -7.40 1.08
CA MET A 82 -8.11 -7.24 2.54
C MET A 82 -9.41 -7.75 3.17
N ASP A 83 -9.30 -8.49 4.29
CA ASP A 83 -10.49 -8.95 5.01
C ASP A 83 -10.82 -8.13 6.27
N GLN A 84 -11.94 -8.49 6.90
CA GLN A 84 -12.45 -7.83 8.11
C GLN A 84 -11.48 -7.86 9.30
N TYR A 85 -10.50 -8.78 9.29
CA TYR A 85 -9.49 -8.88 10.33
C TYR A 85 -8.23 -8.06 10.00
N GLY A 86 -8.12 -7.56 8.75
CA GLY A 86 -6.95 -6.86 8.24
C GLY A 86 -5.90 -7.78 7.60
N ASN A 87 -6.21 -9.06 7.39
CA ASN A 87 -5.34 -9.92 6.62
C ASN A 87 -5.32 -9.47 5.15
N VAL A 88 -4.17 -9.61 4.49
CA VAL A 88 -4.03 -9.28 3.07
C VAL A 88 -3.68 -10.53 2.26
N ASN A 89 -4.25 -10.62 1.07
CA ASN A 89 -3.99 -11.63 0.07
C ASN A 89 -3.45 -10.98 -1.22
N VAL A 90 -2.33 -11.51 -1.72
CA VAL A 90 -1.76 -11.18 -3.03
C VAL A 90 -1.38 -12.44 -3.81
N SER A 91 -1.46 -13.61 -3.19
CA SER A 91 -0.88 -14.86 -3.71
C SER A 91 -1.85 -15.72 -4.50
N HIS A 92 -3.14 -15.61 -4.23
CA HIS A 92 -4.18 -16.40 -4.91
C HIS A 92 -5.43 -15.54 -5.11
N LEU A 93 -5.64 -15.06 -6.32
CA LEU A 93 -6.71 -14.11 -6.63
C LEU A 93 -7.57 -14.61 -7.78
N ASN A 94 -8.89 -14.59 -7.61
CA ASN A 94 -9.85 -15.04 -8.62
C ASN A 94 -9.57 -16.47 -9.15
N GLY A 95 -9.22 -17.40 -8.26
CA GLY A 95 -8.90 -18.78 -8.62
C GLY A 95 -7.52 -18.99 -9.27
N ASN A 96 -6.72 -17.93 -9.40
CA ASN A 96 -5.37 -18.03 -10.00
C ASN A 96 -4.29 -17.97 -8.93
N LEU A 97 -3.39 -18.93 -8.95
CA LEU A 97 -2.19 -18.93 -8.12
C LEU A 97 -1.16 -17.99 -8.76
N ILE A 98 -0.92 -16.85 -8.11
CA ILE A 98 0.06 -15.84 -8.52
C ILE A 98 1.39 -16.08 -7.82
N GLY A 99 1.33 -16.52 -6.56
CA GLY A 99 2.47 -16.64 -5.67
C GLY A 99 2.79 -15.34 -4.91
N PRO A 100 3.38 -15.44 -3.72
CA PRO A 100 3.64 -14.29 -2.87
C PRO A 100 4.92 -13.53 -3.23
N GLY A 101 5.87 -14.14 -3.96
CA GLY A 101 7.21 -13.55 -4.13
C GLY A 101 7.85 -13.23 -2.78
N GLY A 102 8.52 -12.09 -2.67
CA GLY A 102 9.13 -11.59 -1.44
C GLY A 102 8.16 -10.98 -0.43
N PHE A 103 6.88 -10.89 -0.76
CA PHE A 103 5.87 -10.18 0.05
C PHE A 103 5.80 -10.68 1.51
N LEU A 104 5.89 -11.99 1.73
CA LEU A 104 5.82 -12.58 3.07
C LEU A 104 6.92 -12.05 3.99
N GLU A 105 8.17 -12.15 3.53
CA GLU A 105 9.33 -11.69 4.28
C GLU A 105 9.32 -10.18 4.52
N ILE A 106 8.95 -9.42 3.50
CA ILE A 106 8.95 -7.96 3.56
C ILE A 106 7.83 -7.48 4.49
N ALA A 107 6.59 -7.94 4.27
CA ALA A 107 5.44 -7.45 4.99
C ALA A 107 5.47 -7.79 6.49
N GLN A 108 5.90 -9.00 6.86
CA GLN A 108 5.86 -9.43 8.27
C GLN A 108 7.08 -8.95 9.09
N ASN A 109 8.17 -8.52 8.45
CA ASN A 109 9.38 -8.07 9.15
C ASN A 109 9.54 -6.55 9.21
N ALA A 110 8.80 -5.77 8.42
CA ALA A 110 8.82 -4.32 8.49
C ALA A 110 8.20 -3.81 9.79
N ARG A 111 8.73 -2.72 10.35
CA ARG A 111 8.13 -2.08 11.54
C ARG A 111 6.79 -1.43 11.21
N LYS A 112 6.68 -0.85 10.01
CA LYS A 112 5.47 -0.27 9.49
C LYS A 112 5.19 -0.79 8.08
N VAL A 113 3.95 -1.20 7.84
CA VAL A 113 3.47 -1.61 6.51
C VAL A 113 2.39 -0.65 6.03
N VAL A 114 2.55 -0.18 4.81
CA VAL A 114 1.55 0.62 4.10
C VAL A 114 1.11 -0.16 2.87
N PHE A 115 -0.07 -0.74 2.93
CA PHE A 115 -0.68 -1.37 1.77
C PHE A 115 -1.32 -0.29 0.89
N CYS A 116 -0.96 -0.27 -0.40
CA CYS A 116 -1.47 0.67 -1.38
C CYS A 116 -2.24 -0.09 -2.45
N GLY A 117 -3.47 0.32 -2.71
CA GLY A 117 -4.29 -0.34 -3.71
C GLY A 117 -5.51 0.50 -4.08
N THR A 118 -6.17 0.14 -5.18
CA THR A 118 -7.50 0.67 -5.47
C THR A 118 -8.52 0.06 -4.53
N PHE A 119 -9.58 0.79 -4.22
CA PHE A 119 -10.66 0.34 -3.34
C PHE A 119 -11.38 -0.90 -3.89
N ASP A 120 -11.60 -0.91 -5.18
CA ASP A 120 -12.16 -2.03 -5.95
C ASP A 120 -11.34 -2.25 -7.23
N ALA A 121 -11.72 -3.24 -8.04
CA ALA A 121 -11.02 -3.56 -9.28
C ALA A 121 -11.99 -3.80 -10.44
N LYS A 122 -11.44 -3.75 -11.66
CA LYS A 122 -12.12 -4.01 -12.93
C LYS A 122 -13.27 -3.05 -13.24
N GLY A 123 -12.95 -2.02 -14.00
CA GLY A 123 -13.91 -1.07 -14.55
C GLY A 123 -14.29 0.10 -13.65
N SER A 124 -13.56 0.32 -12.58
CA SER A 124 -13.65 1.54 -11.78
C SER A 124 -13.34 2.77 -12.62
N LYS A 125 -14.17 3.81 -12.48
CA LYS A 125 -13.98 5.12 -13.13
C LYS A 125 -14.09 6.20 -12.07
N ILE A 126 -13.03 6.95 -11.94
CA ILE A 126 -12.84 7.94 -10.91
C ILE A 126 -12.34 9.22 -11.56
N ASP A 127 -12.98 10.33 -11.26
CA ASP A 127 -12.60 11.66 -11.70
C ASP A 127 -12.11 12.47 -10.50
N ILE A 128 -11.01 13.18 -10.67
CA ILE A 128 -10.53 14.16 -9.70
C ILE A 128 -11.02 15.52 -10.13
N THR A 129 -11.73 16.19 -9.24
CA THR A 129 -12.31 17.52 -9.46
C THR A 129 -11.82 18.48 -8.37
N PRO A 130 -11.99 19.81 -8.54
CA PRO A 130 -11.66 20.77 -7.48
C PRO A 130 -12.40 20.52 -6.15
N ASP A 131 -13.54 19.83 -6.20
CA ASP A 131 -14.34 19.50 -5.01
C ASP A 131 -13.92 18.15 -4.38
N GLY A 132 -12.96 17.43 -4.97
CA GLY A 132 -12.42 16.16 -4.51
C GLY A 132 -12.64 15.01 -5.48
N LEU A 133 -12.73 13.81 -4.93
CA LEU A 133 -12.89 12.56 -5.68
C LEU A 133 -14.36 12.33 -6.06
N HIS A 134 -14.61 12.10 -7.33
CA HIS A 134 -15.92 11.71 -7.85
C HIS A 134 -15.86 10.28 -8.43
N ILE A 135 -16.71 9.40 -7.90
CA ILE A 135 -16.80 8.00 -8.33
C ILE A 135 -17.89 7.89 -9.39
N ALA A 136 -17.51 7.96 -10.67
CA ALA A 136 -18.44 7.82 -11.77
C ALA A 136 -18.94 6.37 -11.92
N GLN A 137 -18.09 5.38 -11.58
CA GLN A 137 -18.42 3.97 -11.61
C GLN A 137 -17.53 3.19 -10.64
N SER A 138 -18.12 2.38 -9.78
CA SER A 138 -17.38 1.42 -8.95
C SER A 138 -16.96 0.19 -9.76
N GLY A 139 -15.86 -0.43 -9.36
CA GLY A 139 -15.35 -1.65 -9.96
C GLY A 139 -16.24 -2.87 -9.70
N GLN A 140 -16.10 -3.87 -10.54
CA GLN A 140 -16.90 -5.10 -10.48
C GLN A 140 -16.37 -6.12 -9.48
N ILE A 141 -15.11 -5.99 -9.07
CA ILE A 141 -14.44 -6.93 -8.16
C ILE A 141 -14.17 -6.22 -6.84
N PRO A 142 -14.88 -6.63 -5.75
CA PRO A 142 -14.60 -6.10 -4.41
C PRO A 142 -13.23 -6.60 -3.93
N LYS A 143 -12.48 -5.73 -3.28
CA LYS A 143 -11.18 -6.06 -2.66
C LYS A 143 -11.25 -6.08 -1.13
N LEU A 144 -12.28 -5.48 -0.55
CA LEU A 144 -12.54 -5.44 0.88
C LEU A 144 -13.58 -6.53 1.21
N VAL A 145 -13.07 -7.74 1.51
CA VAL A 145 -13.85 -8.98 1.59
C VAL A 145 -14.08 -9.41 3.05
N THR A 146 -15.06 -10.28 3.30
CA THR A 146 -15.28 -10.82 4.64
C THR A 146 -14.09 -11.66 5.10
N LYS A 147 -13.52 -12.46 4.19
CA LYS A 147 -12.36 -13.31 4.47
C LYS A 147 -11.56 -13.47 3.18
N VAL A 148 -10.26 -13.24 3.26
CA VAL A 148 -9.34 -13.47 2.13
C VAL A 148 -9.24 -14.95 1.80
N GLU A 149 -9.05 -15.25 0.51
CA GLU A 149 -8.91 -16.64 0.05
C GLU A 149 -7.65 -17.30 0.64
N LYS A 150 -6.55 -16.56 0.69
CA LYS A 150 -5.29 -16.96 1.32
C LYS A 150 -4.73 -15.82 2.15
N ILE A 151 -4.20 -16.12 3.32
CA ILE A 151 -3.51 -15.13 4.14
C ILE A 151 -2.06 -15.06 3.66
N THR A 152 -1.70 -13.96 2.99
CA THR A 152 -0.32 -13.66 2.62
C THR A 152 0.32 -12.71 3.65
N PHE A 153 -0.47 -11.84 4.29
CA PHE A 153 -0.08 -11.05 5.45
C PHE A 153 -1.06 -11.34 6.59
N SER A 154 -0.53 -11.63 7.78
CA SER A 154 -1.33 -11.94 8.97
C SER A 154 -1.49 -10.72 9.87
N ALA A 155 -2.70 -10.20 9.96
CA ALA A 155 -3.03 -9.10 10.87
C ALA A 155 -2.87 -9.50 12.33
N ALA A 156 -3.22 -10.73 12.70
CA ALA A 156 -3.07 -11.23 14.07
C ALA A 156 -1.59 -11.23 14.50
N TYR A 157 -0.68 -11.64 13.62
CA TYR A 157 0.75 -11.57 13.89
C TYR A 157 1.24 -10.11 14.00
N ALA A 158 0.77 -9.23 13.13
CA ALA A 158 1.10 -7.81 13.17
C ALA A 158 0.66 -7.15 14.49
N GLN A 159 -0.56 -7.43 14.95
CA GLN A 159 -1.06 -6.95 16.25
C GLN A 159 -0.21 -7.49 17.41
N GLN A 160 0.14 -8.77 17.38
CA GLN A 160 0.98 -9.39 18.43
C GLN A 160 2.40 -8.81 18.48
N SER A 161 2.99 -8.50 17.33
CA SER A 161 4.33 -7.91 17.22
C SER A 161 4.37 -6.39 17.41
N GLY A 162 3.21 -5.73 17.50
CA GLY A 162 3.11 -4.28 17.60
C GLY A 162 3.44 -3.55 16.29
N GLN A 163 3.29 -4.22 15.15
CA GLN A 163 3.55 -3.65 13.84
C GLN A 163 2.48 -2.61 13.48
N GLU A 164 2.89 -1.45 12.97
CA GLU A 164 1.96 -0.46 12.44
C GLU A 164 1.51 -0.84 11.03
N VAL A 165 0.20 -0.85 10.78
CA VAL A 165 -0.36 -1.23 9.48
C VAL A 165 -1.39 -0.23 9.01
N LEU A 166 -1.19 0.30 7.79
CA LEU A 166 -2.15 1.15 7.08
C LEU A 166 -2.57 0.49 5.76
N TYR A 167 -3.83 0.70 5.39
CA TYR A 167 -4.39 0.29 4.11
C TYR A 167 -4.90 1.54 3.41
N ILE A 168 -4.25 1.96 2.33
CA ILE A 168 -4.53 3.20 1.61
C ILE A 168 -5.17 2.88 0.27
N THR A 169 -6.32 3.47 0.03
CA THR A 169 -7.01 3.47 -1.25
C THR A 169 -7.31 4.91 -1.67
N GLU A 170 -7.75 5.10 -2.88
CA GLU A 170 -8.17 6.41 -3.37
C GLU A 170 -9.38 6.98 -2.64
N ARG A 171 -10.24 6.13 -2.02
CA ARG A 171 -11.46 6.55 -1.31
C ARG A 171 -11.28 6.71 0.18
N ALA A 172 -10.44 5.86 0.76
CA ALA A 172 -10.36 5.71 2.21
C ALA A 172 -9.00 5.21 2.67
N VAL A 173 -8.61 5.58 3.88
CA VAL A 173 -7.49 5.00 4.61
C VAL A 173 -8.03 4.25 5.82
N PHE A 174 -7.54 3.02 5.98
CA PHE A 174 -7.82 2.20 7.15
C PHE A 174 -6.53 1.96 7.93
N GLN A 175 -6.69 1.72 9.23
CA GLN A 175 -5.60 1.35 10.14
C GLN A 175 -5.96 0.06 10.86
N LEU A 176 -4.98 -0.82 11.02
CA LEU A 176 -5.11 -1.96 11.91
C LEU A 176 -4.88 -1.50 13.36
N THR A 177 -5.90 -1.66 14.18
CA THR A 177 -5.87 -1.36 15.62
C THR A 177 -5.97 -2.65 16.43
N ALA A 178 -5.82 -2.57 17.74
CA ALA A 178 -6.05 -3.71 18.62
C ALA A 178 -7.52 -4.22 18.59
N GLU A 179 -8.45 -3.34 18.20
CA GLU A 179 -9.89 -3.65 18.11
C GLU A 179 -10.28 -4.20 16.73
N GLY A 180 -9.45 -4.02 15.70
CA GLY A 180 -9.69 -4.43 14.32
C GLY A 180 -9.37 -3.35 13.31
N VAL A 181 -9.96 -3.45 12.11
CA VAL A 181 -9.77 -2.49 11.01
C VAL A 181 -10.61 -1.24 11.27
N GLU A 182 -9.98 -0.10 11.43
CA GLU A 182 -10.60 1.21 11.67
C GLU A 182 -10.47 2.10 10.44
N LEU A 183 -11.59 2.71 10.01
CA LEU A 183 -11.61 3.77 8.98
C LEU A 183 -11.15 5.07 9.61
N ILE A 184 -10.01 5.61 9.16
CA ILE A 184 -9.38 6.80 9.75
C ILE A 184 -9.40 8.03 8.85
N GLU A 185 -9.48 7.84 7.53
CA GLU A 185 -9.58 8.97 6.57
C GLU A 185 -10.51 8.60 5.41
N ILE A 186 -11.17 9.63 4.86
CA ILE A 186 -11.95 9.54 3.62
C ILE A 186 -11.52 10.65 2.64
N ALA A 187 -11.60 10.38 1.36
CA ALA A 187 -11.32 11.38 0.34
C ALA A 187 -12.38 12.50 0.34
N PRO A 188 -11.99 13.77 0.07
CA PRO A 188 -12.96 14.81 -0.21
C PRO A 188 -13.92 14.38 -1.33
N GLY A 189 -15.22 14.69 -1.19
CA GLY A 189 -16.27 14.29 -2.13
C GLY A 189 -16.86 12.89 -1.92
N VAL A 190 -16.20 12.05 -1.09
CA VAL A 190 -16.65 10.69 -0.75
C VAL A 190 -17.52 10.70 0.52
N GLU A 191 -18.63 9.96 0.49
CA GLU A 191 -19.53 9.76 1.61
C GLU A 191 -19.49 8.29 2.08
N ILE A 192 -19.35 8.08 3.39
CA ILE A 192 -19.16 6.74 3.99
C ILE A 192 -20.31 5.80 3.62
N GLU A 193 -21.54 6.25 3.81
CA GLU A 193 -22.74 5.42 3.60
C GLU A 193 -23.08 5.20 2.11
N ARG A 194 -22.62 6.08 1.22
CA ARG A 194 -22.86 5.98 -0.23
C ARG A 194 -21.72 5.28 -0.98
N ASP A 195 -20.46 5.61 -0.65
CA ASP A 195 -19.33 5.33 -1.53
C ASP A 195 -18.34 4.31 -0.93
N ILE A 196 -18.48 3.99 0.36
CA ILE A 196 -17.59 3.06 1.07
C ILE A 196 -18.34 1.81 1.50
N LEU A 197 -19.28 1.92 2.43
CA LEU A 197 -19.92 0.77 3.06
C LEU A 197 -20.65 -0.18 2.10
N PRO A 198 -21.37 0.29 1.05
CA PRO A 198 -22.03 -0.61 0.12
C PRO A 198 -21.09 -1.47 -0.72
N TYR A 199 -19.83 -1.09 -0.80
CA TYR A 199 -18.79 -1.76 -1.59
C TYR A 199 -17.78 -2.55 -0.76
N MET A 200 -18.03 -2.65 0.55
CA MET A 200 -17.27 -3.49 1.50
C MET A 200 -18.10 -4.69 1.92
N ALA A 201 -17.48 -5.85 2.06
CA ALA A 201 -18.15 -7.05 2.57
C ALA A 201 -18.18 -7.11 4.11
N PHE A 202 -17.68 -6.11 4.80
CA PHE A 202 -17.69 -5.95 6.25
C PHE A 202 -17.80 -4.48 6.65
N ARG A 203 -18.22 -4.22 7.89
CA ARG A 203 -18.27 -2.87 8.45
C ARG A 203 -16.99 -2.63 9.26
N PRO A 204 -16.15 -1.65 8.90
CA PRO A 204 -14.98 -1.29 9.70
C PRO A 204 -15.41 -0.56 10.99
N ILE A 205 -14.49 -0.41 11.92
CA ILE A 205 -14.66 0.48 13.06
C ILE A 205 -14.65 1.92 12.53
N ILE A 206 -15.69 2.69 12.90
CA ILE A 206 -15.82 4.09 12.47
C ILE A 206 -16.00 4.94 13.74
N LYS A 207 -15.00 5.72 14.08
CA LYS A 207 -15.06 6.64 15.22
C LYS A 207 -15.16 8.07 14.74
N HIS A 208 -14.04 8.63 14.28
CA HIS A 208 -13.91 10.02 13.84
C HIS A 208 -13.01 10.11 12.61
N PRO A 209 -13.39 9.53 11.44
CA PRO A 209 -12.59 9.64 10.24
C PRO A 209 -12.47 11.10 9.81
N ARG A 210 -11.25 11.50 9.47
CA ARG A 210 -10.96 12.84 8.96
C ARG A 210 -11.00 12.85 7.42
N LEU A 211 -11.06 14.03 6.85
CA LEU A 211 -10.84 14.19 5.41
C LEU A 211 -9.35 14.09 5.11
N MET A 212 -9.00 13.43 4.02
CA MET A 212 -7.67 13.51 3.42
C MET A 212 -7.39 14.95 3.01
N GLU A 213 -6.12 15.34 2.96
CA GLU A 213 -5.73 16.67 2.51
C GLU A 213 -6.14 16.91 1.06
N SER A 214 -6.77 18.06 0.80
CA SER A 214 -7.27 18.38 -0.55
C SER A 214 -6.15 18.50 -1.58
N SER A 215 -4.93 18.83 -1.18
CA SER A 215 -3.74 18.86 -2.03
C SER A 215 -3.45 17.54 -2.72
N LEU A 216 -3.83 16.41 -2.11
CA LEU A 216 -3.68 15.07 -2.71
C LEU A 216 -4.56 14.84 -3.95
N PHE A 217 -5.59 15.66 -4.13
CA PHE A 217 -6.54 15.59 -5.23
C PHE A 217 -6.38 16.72 -6.25
N THR A 218 -5.26 17.42 -6.19
CA THR A 218 -4.91 18.44 -7.18
C THR A 218 -4.00 17.79 -8.24
N PRO A 219 -4.30 17.93 -9.54
CA PRO A 219 -3.40 17.47 -10.57
C PRO A 219 -2.01 18.09 -10.39
N MET A 220 -0.98 17.26 -10.40
CA MET A 220 0.39 17.79 -10.46
C MET A 220 0.56 18.48 -11.81
N GLU A 221 0.97 19.74 -11.79
CA GLU A 221 1.40 20.41 -13.04
C GLU A 221 2.61 19.65 -13.60
N ASP A 222 2.55 19.34 -14.88
CA ASP A 222 3.68 18.74 -15.58
C ASP A 222 4.88 19.70 -15.49
N ALA A 223 5.90 19.29 -14.73
CA ALA A 223 7.13 20.05 -14.57
C ALA A 223 8.14 19.77 -15.69
#